data_bc435d15f6596caa583f9853fa370c92
#
_entry.id   bc435d15f6596caa583f9853fa370c92
#
_cell.length_a   1.000
_cell.length_b   1.000
_cell.length_c   1.000
_cell.angle_alpha   90.00
_cell.angle_beta   90.00
_cell.angle_gamma   90.00
#
_symmetry.space_group_name_H-M   'P 1'
#
loop_
_entity.id
_entity.type
_entity.pdbx_description
1 polymer ?
#
loop_
_entity_poly.entity_id
_entity_poly.type
_entity_poly.pdbx_seq_one_letter_code
_entity_poly.pdbx_strand_id
1 'polypeptide(L)'
;KFAAQSWSCIPEDVWTQAREAARAAEFRGEYRILGTDIDSGSLAIAIANAKKAGVSKYIEFREADATRESLPCDHGVIVCNPPYGERMLEQRSAQQLMRQFGRHLRFADGWKKYIISSEPEFEHYFGKQATKKRKLYNGRLQCNVYMYF
;
A
#
# COMPACT_ATOMS: atom_id res chain seq x y z
N LYS A 1 14.30 9.03 -14.25
CA LYS A 1 15.15 8.38 -15.27
C LYS A 1 15.50 6.98 -14.78
N PHE A 2 15.32 5.95 -15.62
CA PHE A 2 15.69 4.58 -15.27
C PHE A 2 17.18 4.34 -15.57
N ALA A 3 17.86 3.53 -14.76
CA ALA A 3 19.26 3.18 -14.98
C ALA A 3 19.48 2.52 -16.37
N ALA A 4 18.53 1.69 -16.77
CA ALA A 4 18.55 1.02 -18.08
C ALA A 4 18.55 1.98 -19.30
N GLN A 5 18.19 3.25 -19.11
CA GLN A 5 18.27 4.26 -20.19
C GLN A 5 19.73 4.60 -20.60
N SER A 6 20.71 4.24 -19.80
CA SER A 6 22.14 4.38 -20.14
C SER A 6 22.69 3.16 -20.88
N TRP A 7 21.90 2.10 -21.10
CA TRP A 7 22.36 0.91 -21.80
C TRP A 7 22.33 1.14 -23.31
N SER A 8 23.48 0.96 -23.96
CA SER A 8 23.64 1.18 -25.40
C SER A 8 22.83 0.19 -26.27
N CYS A 9 22.40 -0.92 -25.71
CA CYS A 9 21.58 -1.93 -26.42
C CYS A 9 20.10 -1.54 -26.57
N ILE A 10 19.63 -0.47 -25.92
CA ILE A 10 18.25 0.00 -26.03
C ILE A 10 18.25 1.39 -26.67
N PRO A 11 17.75 1.54 -27.90
CA PRO A 11 17.64 2.83 -28.57
C PRO A 11 16.76 3.83 -27.81
N GLU A 12 17.06 5.13 -27.88
CA GLU A 12 16.34 6.17 -27.13
C GLU A 12 14.87 6.32 -27.60
N ASP A 13 14.57 6.03 -28.85
CA ASP A 13 13.22 6.06 -29.39
C ASP A 13 12.29 5.02 -28.75
N VAL A 14 12.81 3.86 -28.34
CA VAL A 14 12.07 2.83 -27.60
C VAL A 14 11.54 3.40 -26.28
N TRP A 15 12.35 4.18 -25.59
CA TRP A 15 11.95 4.84 -24.32
C TRP A 15 10.88 5.90 -24.55
N THR A 16 10.99 6.67 -25.63
CA THR A 16 10.02 7.68 -26.01
C THR A 16 8.69 7.05 -26.35
N GLN A 17 8.68 6.03 -27.21
CA GLN A 17 7.47 5.29 -27.58
C GLN A 17 6.79 4.64 -26.36
N ALA A 18 7.57 4.01 -25.47
CA ALA A 18 7.03 3.40 -24.26
C ALA A 18 6.35 4.43 -23.33
N ARG A 19 6.93 5.64 -23.19
CA ARG A 19 6.32 6.71 -22.40
C ARG A 19 5.06 7.28 -23.03
N GLU A 20 5.05 7.44 -24.34
CA GLU A 20 3.87 7.90 -25.08
C GLU A 20 2.74 6.88 -24.99
N ALA A 21 3.03 5.60 -25.18
CA ALA A 21 2.07 4.52 -25.00
C ALA A 21 1.50 4.47 -23.58
N ALA A 22 2.36 4.62 -22.56
CA ALA A 22 1.92 4.67 -21.17
C ALA A 22 1.01 5.87 -20.88
N ARG A 23 1.32 7.05 -21.42
CA ARG A 23 0.47 8.26 -21.27
C ARG A 23 -0.86 8.09 -22.00
N ALA A 24 -0.85 7.50 -23.18
CA ALA A 24 -2.08 7.23 -23.95
C ALA A 24 -2.98 6.21 -23.24
N ALA A 25 -2.40 5.29 -22.45
CA ALA A 25 -3.11 4.30 -21.68
C ALA A 25 -3.54 4.78 -20.28
N GLU A 26 -3.27 6.05 -19.91
CA GLU A 26 -3.71 6.59 -18.62
C GLU A 26 -5.23 6.50 -18.48
N PHE A 27 -5.68 5.87 -17.39
CA PHE A 27 -7.09 5.85 -17.04
C PHE A 27 -7.53 7.24 -16.56
N ARG A 28 -8.50 7.82 -17.28
CA ARG A 28 -9.03 9.17 -17.00
C ARG A 28 -10.42 9.14 -16.36
N GLY A 29 -10.67 8.15 -15.52
CA GLY A 29 -11.92 8.03 -14.78
C GLY A 29 -11.92 8.85 -13.49
N GLU A 30 -13.08 8.95 -12.88
CA GLU A 30 -13.22 9.44 -11.52
C GLU A 30 -12.83 8.36 -10.54
N TYR A 31 -11.90 8.67 -9.65
CA TYR A 31 -11.54 7.81 -8.53
C TYR A 31 -11.14 8.67 -7.33
N ARG A 32 -11.40 8.15 -6.16
CA ARG A 32 -11.05 8.79 -4.89
C ARG A 32 -10.04 7.92 -4.17
N ILE A 33 -8.91 8.51 -3.84
CA ILE A 33 -7.86 7.87 -3.05
C ILE A 33 -7.78 8.57 -1.71
N LEU A 34 -7.87 7.82 -0.61
CA LEU A 34 -7.63 8.31 0.73
C LEU A 34 -6.29 7.73 1.22
N GLY A 35 -5.32 8.60 1.48
CA GLY A 35 -4.04 8.26 2.09
C GLY A 35 -4.04 8.65 3.57
N THR A 36 -3.84 7.68 4.46
CA THR A 36 -3.81 7.93 5.90
C THR A 36 -2.53 7.44 6.53
N ASP A 37 -2.03 8.18 7.50
CA ASP A 37 -0.96 7.78 8.39
C ASP A 37 -1.22 8.42 9.77
N ILE A 38 -0.74 7.79 10.84
CA ILE A 38 -0.81 8.34 12.19
C ILE A 38 0.32 9.35 12.45
N ASP A 39 1.39 9.27 11.66
CA ASP A 39 2.54 10.16 11.74
C ASP A 39 2.43 11.32 10.74
N SER A 40 2.30 12.53 11.26
CA SER A 40 2.21 13.75 10.45
C SER A 40 3.46 14.01 9.59
N GLY A 41 4.64 13.56 10.04
CA GLY A 41 5.89 13.66 9.28
C GLY A 41 5.85 12.77 8.03
N SER A 42 5.39 11.54 8.15
CA SER A 42 5.15 10.61 7.03
C SER A 42 4.14 11.18 6.03
N LEU A 43 3.05 11.78 6.52
CA LEU A 43 2.07 12.45 5.68
C LEU A 43 2.67 13.62 4.90
N ALA A 44 3.49 14.45 5.53
CA ALA A 44 4.15 15.56 4.85
C ALA A 44 5.03 15.08 3.68
N ILE A 45 5.76 13.97 3.88
CA ILE A 45 6.56 13.32 2.83
C ILE A 45 5.67 12.78 1.72
N ALA A 46 4.56 12.10 2.07
CA ALA A 46 3.61 11.56 1.11
C ALA A 46 2.98 12.65 0.24
N ILE A 47 2.56 13.76 0.84
CA ILE A 47 2.03 14.94 0.14
C ILE A 47 3.07 15.53 -0.82
N ALA A 48 4.31 15.70 -0.37
CA ALA A 48 5.39 16.21 -1.21
C ALA A 48 5.67 15.29 -2.41
N ASN A 49 5.66 13.97 -2.20
CA ASN A 49 5.86 12.98 -3.26
C ASN A 49 4.68 12.96 -4.24
N ALA A 50 3.44 13.06 -3.77
CA ALA A 50 2.26 13.16 -4.63
C ALA A 50 2.27 14.40 -5.52
N LYS A 51 2.73 15.55 -4.98
CA LYS A 51 2.95 16.78 -5.75
C LYS A 51 4.00 16.58 -6.83
N LYS A 52 5.16 16.00 -6.49
CA LYS A 52 6.23 15.70 -7.46
C LYS A 52 5.76 14.75 -8.56
N ALA A 53 4.91 13.79 -8.23
CA ALA A 53 4.32 12.85 -9.18
C ALA A 53 3.17 13.44 -10.01
N GLY A 54 2.67 14.64 -9.67
CA GLY A 54 1.55 15.29 -10.37
C GLY A 54 0.19 14.67 -10.08
N VAL A 55 0.07 13.86 -9.00
CA VAL A 55 -1.15 13.10 -8.67
C VAL A 55 -1.89 13.63 -7.42
N SER A 56 -1.41 14.69 -6.79
CA SER A 56 -1.96 15.21 -5.54
C SER A 56 -3.45 15.56 -5.61
N LYS A 57 -3.95 15.93 -6.77
CA LYS A 57 -5.37 16.25 -6.97
C LYS A 57 -6.33 15.05 -6.85
N TYR A 58 -5.79 13.84 -6.90
CA TYR A 58 -6.56 12.60 -6.79
C TYR A 58 -6.52 11.98 -5.39
N ILE A 59 -5.70 12.54 -4.49
CA ILE A 59 -5.43 11.96 -3.17
C ILE A 59 -5.83 12.95 -2.09
N GLU A 60 -6.76 12.54 -1.23
CA GLU A 60 -7.02 13.20 0.05
C GLU A 60 -6.08 12.60 1.10
N PHE A 61 -5.30 13.45 1.78
CA PHE A 61 -4.42 13.00 2.85
C PHE A 61 -5.02 13.36 4.21
N ARG A 62 -4.99 12.41 5.15
CA ARG A 62 -5.55 12.60 6.49
C ARG A 62 -4.70 11.94 7.54
N GLU A 63 -4.41 12.66 8.63
CA GLU A 63 -3.82 12.07 9.83
C GLU A 63 -4.87 11.22 10.53
N ALA A 64 -4.65 9.90 10.60
CA ALA A 64 -5.61 8.98 11.19
C ALA A 64 -4.97 7.66 11.61
N ASP A 65 -5.56 7.06 12.65
CA ASP A 65 -5.23 5.71 13.10
C ASP A 65 -6.03 4.69 12.28
N ALA A 66 -5.34 3.91 11.45
CA ALA A 66 -5.96 2.89 10.57
C ALA A 66 -6.76 1.82 11.34
N THR A 67 -6.55 1.68 12.65
CA THR A 67 -7.32 0.74 13.49
C THR A 67 -8.67 1.29 13.95
N ARG A 68 -8.96 2.56 13.68
CA ARG A 68 -10.15 3.29 14.16
C ARG A 68 -10.83 4.13 13.10
N GLU A 69 -10.11 4.50 12.04
CA GLU A 69 -10.62 5.38 10.99
C GLU A 69 -11.80 4.73 10.24
N SER A 70 -12.88 5.46 10.15
CA SER A 70 -14.09 5.00 9.43
C SER A 70 -13.82 4.89 7.93
N LEU A 71 -14.28 3.82 7.33
CA LEU A 71 -14.21 3.66 5.88
C LEU A 71 -15.16 4.66 5.20
N PRO A 72 -14.73 5.33 4.13
CA PRO A 72 -15.49 6.44 3.53
C PRO A 72 -16.73 6.01 2.74
N CYS A 73 -16.90 4.71 2.49
CA CYS A 73 -18.02 4.14 1.72
C CYS A 73 -18.10 2.63 1.96
N ASP A 74 -19.13 1.98 1.40
CA ASP A 74 -19.43 0.57 1.63
C ASP A 74 -18.52 -0.39 0.86
N HIS A 75 -17.78 0.08 -0.15
CA HIS A 75 -16.90 -0.76 -0.96
C HIS A 75 -15.65 -0.01 -1.41
N GLY A 76 -14.59 -0.76 -1.63
CA GLY A 76 -13.32 -0.19 -2.09
C GLY A 76 -12.16 -1.15 -2.01
N VAL A 77 -10.95 -0.57 -2.03
CA VAL A 77 -9.70 -1.32 -1.93
C VAL A 77 -8.82 -0.71 -0.84
N ILE A 78 -8.37 -1.53 0.09
CA ILE A 78 -7.36 -1.16 1.09
C ILE A 78 -6.03 -1.76 0.66
N VAL A 79 -4.99 -0.91 0.59
CA VAL A 79 -3.60 -1.32 0.40
C VAL A 79 -2.81 -0.82 1.60
N CYS A 80 -2.17 -1.73 2.33
CA CYS A 80 -1.49 -1.38 3.57
C CYS A 80 -0.14 -2.11 3.70
N ASN A 81 0.86 -1.37 4.17
CA ASN A 81 2.16 -1.88 4.56
C ASN A 81 2.43 -1.51 6.03
N PRO A 82 1.85 -2.25 7.00
CA PRO A 82 2.02 -1.94 8.41
C PRO A 82 3.45 -2.20 8.88
N PRO A 83 3.88 -1.63 10.02
CA PRO A 83 5.21 -1.89 10.59
C PRO A 83 5.39 -3.38 10.92
N TYR A 84 6.58 -3.91 10.61
CA TYR A 84 6.86 -5.35 10.78
C TYR A 84 7.35 -5.75 12.17
N GLY A 85 7.87 -4.78 12.96
CA GLY A 85 8.42 -5.04 14.28
C GLY A 85 9.74 -5.82 14.22
N GLU A 86 10.83 -5.18 13.82
CA GLU A 86 12.15 -5.83 13.68
C GLU A 86 12.79 -6.16 15.05
N ARG A 87 12.39 -5.47 16.13
CA ARG A 87 12.86 -5.71 17.50
C ARG A 87 11.75 -6.32 18.34
N MET A 88 12.11 -7.06 19.41
CA MET A 88 11.16 -7.84 20.22
C MET A 88 10.01 -6.97 20.82
N LEU A 89 10.28 -5.76 21.28
CA LEU A 89 9.24 -4.83 21.76
C LEU A 89 8.36 -4.31 20.62
N GLU A 90 8.98 -4.00 19.49
CA GLU A 90 8.29 -3.55 18.27
C GLU A 90 7.44 -4.66 17.67
N GLN A 91 7.88 -5.93 17.78
CA GLN A 91 7.13 -7.10 17.32
C GLN A 91 5.80 -7.26 18.09
N ARG A 92 5.82 -7.15 19.41
CA ARG A 92 4.58 -7.19 20.22
C ARG A 92 3.62 -6.08 19.86
N SER A 93 4.13 -4.87 19.64
CA SER A 93 3.34 -3.71 19.22
C SER A 93 2.75 -3.91 17.83
N ALA A 94 3.54 -4.46 16.88
CA ALA A 94 3.09 -4.79 15.53
C ALA A 94 1.99 -5.87 15.56
N GLN A 95 2.15 -6.93 16.35
CA GLN A 95 1.14 -7.97 16.53
C GLN A 95 -0.16 -7.43 17.14
N GLN A 96 -0.05 -6.52 18.12
CA GLN A 96 -1.22 -5.84 18.67
C GLN A 96 -1.93 -4.97 17.64
N LEU A 97 -1.16 -4.21 16.86
CA LEU A 97 -1.69 -3.42 15.75
C LEU A 97 -2.44 -4.30 14.74
N MET A 98 -1.86 -5.44 14.34
CA MET A 98 -2.50 -6.40 13.43
C MET A 98 -3.83 -6.93 13.97
N ARG A 99 -3.91 -7.22 15.27
CA ARG A 99 -5.16 -7.64 15.93
C ARG A 99 -6.21 -6.54 15.93
N GLN A 100 -5.82 -5.31 16.24
CA GLN A 100 -6.74 -4.16 16.23
C GLN A 100 -7.23 -3.87 14.80
N PHE A 101 -6.33 -3.87 13.84
CA PHE A 101 -6.65 -3.65 12.43
C PHE A 101 -7.57 -4.73 11.87
N GLY A 102 -7.29 -6.00 12.17
CA GLY A 102 -8.16 -7.11 11.76
C GLY A 102 -9.56 -7.04 12.38
N ARG A 103 -9.68 -6.65 13.66
CA ARG A 103 -10.97 -6.43 14.32
C ARG A 103 -11.76 -5.29 13.68
N HIS A 104 -11.06 -4.19 13.39
CA HIS A 104 -11.66 -3.01 12.76
C HIS A 104 -12.19 -3.33 11.36
N LEU A 105 -11.46 -4.10 10.57
CA LEU A 105 -11.84 -4.47 9.21
C LEU A 105 -12.71 -5.73 9.09
N ARG A 106 -13.12 -6.32 10.22
CA ARG A 106 -13.88 -7.59 10.25
C ARG A 106 -15.15 -7.52 9.41
N PHE A 107 -15.88 -6.41 9.50
CA PHE A 107 -17.18 -6.22 8.86
C PHE A 107 -17.11 -5.40 7.55
N ALA A 108 -15.92 -5.14 7.06
CA ALA A 108 -15.72 -4.43 5.80
C ALA A 108 -15.74 -5.41 4.61
N ASP A 109 -16.86 -6.13 4.43
CA ASP A 109 -16.97 -7.20 3.42
C ASP A 109 -16.97 -6.64 1.98
N GLY A 110 -17.46 -5.42 1.75
CA GLY A 110 -17.37 -4.72 0.47
C GLY A 110 -15.96 -4.24 0.09
N TRP A 111 -14.98 -4.39 0.99
CA TRP A 111 -13.62 -3.91 0.78
C TRP A 111 -12.65 -5.05 0.50
N LYS A 112 -11.98 -5.01 -0.66
CA LYS A 112 -10.83 -5.86 -0.94
C LYS A 112 -9.63 -5.36 -0.16
N LYS A 113 -8.88 -6.25 0.47
CA LYS A 113 -7.75 -5.87 1.32
C LYS A 113 -6.47 -6.53 0.81
N TYR A 114 -5.43 -5.73 0.63
CA TYR A 114 -4.09 -6.15 0.23
C TYR A 114 -3.10 -5.66 1.27
N ILE A 115 -2.64 -6.56 2.12
CA ILE A 115 -1.78 -6.22 3.25
C ILE A 115 -0.46 -6.96 3.10
N ILE A 116 0.65 -6.22 3.06
CA ILE A 116 1.98 -6.83 3.04
C ILE A 116 2.49 -6.99 4.47
N SER A 117 3.02 -8.16 4.81
CA SER A 117 3.65 -8.40 6.11
C SER A 117 4.75 -9.46 6.01
N SER A 118 5.78 -9.31 6.84
CA SER A 118 6.81 -10.32 7.09
C SER A 118 6.49 -11.24 8.26
N GLU A 119 5.41 -10.97 9.01
CA GLU A 119 4.99 -11.78 10.16
C GLU A 119 4.47 -13.14 9.69
N PRO A 120 5.11 -14.28 10.05
CA PRO A 120 4.67 -15.59 9.63
C PRO A 120 3.27 -15.96 10.10
N GLU A 121 2.88 -15.50 11.30
CA GLU A 121 1.58 -15.74 11.91
C GLU A 121 0.58 -14.59 11.68
N PHE A 122 0.78 -13.79 10.63
CA PHE A 122 -0.06 -12.63 10.33
C PHE A 122 -1.56 -12.96 10.37
N GLU A 123 -1.98 -14.06 9.74
CA GLU A 123 -3.40 -14.46 9.67
C GLU A 123 -3.99 -14.77 11.05
N HIS A 124 -3.17 -15.34 11.94
CA HIS A 124 -3.57 -15.56 13.33
C HIS A 124 -3.81 -14.25 14.07
N TYR A 125 -2.89 -13.29 13.96
CA TYR A 125 -3.06 -11.99 14.59
C TYR A 125 -4.16 -11.14 13.95
N PHE A 126 -4.27 -11.16 12.63
CA PHE A 126 -5.32 -10.46 11.90
C PHE A 126 -6.71 -11.06 12.14
N GLY A 127 -6.77 -12.34 12.54
CA GLY A 127 -7.99 -13.05 12.92
C GLY A 127 -8.83 -13.52 11.74
N LYS A 128 -8.26 -13.59 10.54
CA LYS A 128 -8.92 -14.12 9.33
C LYS A 128 -7.88 -14.74 8.40
N GLN A 129 -8.18 -15.91 7.84
CA GLN A 129 -7.36 -16.49 6.77
C GLN A 129 -7.52 -15.69 5.48
N ALA A 130 -6.41 -15.46 4.78
CA ALA A 130 -6.43 -14.77 3.50
C ALA A 130 -7.04 -15.64 2.40
N THR A 131 -7.82 -15.02 1.51
CA THR A 131 -8.35 -15.68 0.31
C THR A 131 -7.21 -16.14 -0.61
N LYS A 132 -6.13 -15.34 -0.67
CA LYS A 132 -4.94 -15.64 -1.46
C LYS A 132 -3.70 -15.03 -0.81
N LYS A 133 -2.56 -15.69 -0.97
CA LYS A 133 -1.24 -15.17 -0.55
C LYS A 133 -0.27 -15.14 -1.71
N ARG A 134 0.55 -14.09 -1.77
CA ARG A 134 1.65 -13.99 -2.74
C ARG A 134 2.94 -13.65 -2.01
N LYS A 135 3.94 -14.51 -2.15
CA LYS A 135 5.29 -14.29 -1.62
C LYS A 135 5.99 -13.18 -2.40
N LEU A 136 6.58 -12.25 -1.68
CA LEU A 136 7.40 -11.16 -2.19
C LEU A 136 8.67 -11.02 -1.35
N TYR A 137 9.58 -10.16 -1.82
CA TYR A 137 10.77 -9.75 -1.07
C TYR A 137 10.84 -8.23 -1.03
N ASN A 138 10.98 -7.68 0.17
CA ASN A 138 11.32 -6.28 0.39
C ASN A 138 12.81 -6.20 0.73
N GLY A 139 13.65 -5.96 -0.27
CA GLY A 139 15.08 -6.14 -0.15
C GLY A 139 15.43 -7.61 0.15
N ARG A 140 16.02 -7.86 1.34
CA ARG A 140 16.35 -9.22 1.82
C ARG A 140 15.24 -9.85 2.68
N LEU A 141 14.25 -9.06 3.06
CA LEU A 141 13.17 -9.51 3.93
C LEU A 141 12.09 -10.22 3.11
N GLN A 142 11.83 -11.48 3.44
CA GLN A 142 10.72 -12.22 2.86
C GLN A 142 9.40 -11.72 3.46
N CYS A 143 8.45 -11.35 2.60
CA CYS A 143 7.11 -10.91 2.96
C CYS A 143 6.06 -11.73 2.21
N ASN A 144 4.83 -11.64 2.68
CA ASN A 144 3.65 -12.09 1.93
C ASN A 144 2.69 -10.91 1.75
N VAL A 145 2.06 -10.83 0.59
CA VAL A 145 0.84 -10.03 0.41
C VAL A 145 -0.34 -10.94 0.73
N TYR A 146 -1.05 -10.59 1.77
CA TYR A 146 -2.30 -11.24 2.18
C TYR A 146 -3.46 -10.53 1.51
N MET A 147 -4.29 -11.28 0.79
CA MET A 147 -5.38 -10.75 -0.01
C MET A 147 -6.71 -11.29 0.51
N TYR A 148 -7.66 -10.37 0.71
CA TYR A 148 -9.02 -10.68 1.19
C TYR A 148 -10.02 -10.08 0.21
N PHE A 149 -10.90 -10.91 -0.33
CA PHE A 149 -12.01 -10.56 -1.22
C PHE A 149 -13.09 -11.65 -1.22
#